data_881082445566f284a12874c770b1e687
#
_entry.id   881082445566f284a12874c770b1e687
#
_cell.length_a   1.000
_cell.length_b   1.000
_cell.length_c   1.000
_cell.angle_alpha   90.00
_cell.angle_beta   90.00
_cell.angle_gamma   90.00
#
_symmetry.space_group_name_H-M   'P 1'
#
loop_
_entity.id
_entity.type
_entity.pdbx_description
1 polymer ?
#
loop_
_entity_poly.entity_id
_entity_poly.type
_entity_poly.pdbx_seq_one_letter_code
_entity_poly.pdbx_strand_id
1 'polypeptide(L)'
;QRTGRQDTWTDAKRVASFLAQAGAMEGLHDLQRGVVTELQPFVTASVDGARRDDGDYGYGAADVEPGANLRFGFTNISLDATVNPDFSQVETDATQVTVNERFALFYPEKRPFFLEGIELFATPNQLVYTRQIADPIAGGKVTGKVGKTGVAFLSAPDDTGDATAWFNIARLRQDVGKDSLAGLTYTDRTEAEGFNRVLAAD
;
A
#
# COMPACT_ATOMS: atom_id res chain seq x y z
N GLN A 1 -22.06 19.04 17.63
CA GLN A 1 -21.80 18.01 18.69
C GLN A 1 -21.86 18.65 20.07
N ARG A 2 -23.05 19.09 20.48
CA ARG A 2 -23.22 19.85 21.73
C ARG A 2 -23.42 18.97 22.96
N THR A 3 -23.69 17.67 22.78
CA THR A 3 -24.10 16.78 23.88
C THR A 3 -23.10 15.66 24.18
N GLY A 4 -22.04 15.50 23.39
CA GLY A 4 -21.14 14.35 23.53
C GLY A 4 -21.81 12.98 23.31
N ARG A 5 -23.04 12.98 22.85
CA ARG A 5 -23.82 11.76 22.58
C ARG A 5 -23.49 11.27 21.18
N GLN A 6 -23.16 10.00 21.06
CA GLN A 6 -22.93 9.34 19.80
C GLN A 6 -23.95 8.21 19.70
N ASP A 7 -24.83 8.32 18.71
CA ASP A 7 -25.81 7.27 18.41
C ASP A 7 -25.25 6.39 17.30
N THR A 8 -25.32 5.07 17.49
CA THR A 8 -24.85 4.08 16.51
C THR A 8 -25.99 3.14 16.15
N TRP A 9 -26.03 2.68 14.91
CA TRP A 9 -27.03 1.74 14.43
C TRP A 9 -26.97 0.38 15.16
N THR A 10 -25.77 -0.03 15.55
CA THR A 10 -25.51 -1.23 16.34
C THR A 10 -24.80 -0.85 17.62
N ASP A 11 -24.90 -1.69 18.63
CA ASP A 11 -24.26 -1.46 19.93
C ASP A 11 -22.74 -1.49 19.76
N ALA A 12 -22.09 -0.33 19.75
CA ALA A 12 -20.67 -0.19 19.50
C ALA A 12 -19.90 0.10 20.82
N LYS A 13 -18.93 -0.74 21.12
CA LYS A 13 -18.02 -0.58 22.27
C LYS A 13 -16.69 0.01 21.82
N ARG A 14 -16.13 0.95 22.59
CA ARG A 14 -14.87 1.65 22.26
C ARG A 14 -13.63 0.74 22.23
N VAL A 15 -13.73 -0.50 22.72
CA VAL A 15 -12.60 -1.41 22.94
C VAL A 15 -12.32 -2.33 21.77
N ALA A 16 -13.19 -2.37 20.75
CA ALA A 16 -13.05 -3.24 19.59
C ALA A 16 -13.08 -2.44 18.28
N SER A 17 -12.57 -3.05 17.21
CA SER A 17 -12.62 -2.44 15.87
C SER A 17 -14.06 -2.03 15.53
N PHE A 18 -14.25 -0.78 15.12
CA PHE A 18 -15.57 -0.24 14.74
C PHE A 18 -16.22 -1.08 13.63
N LEU A 19 -15.45 -1.50 12.65
CA LEU A 19 -15.95 -2.31 11.53
C LEU A 19 -16.40 -3.72 11.96
N ALA A 20 -15.74 -4.31 12.95
CA ALA A 20 -16.11 -5.62 13.47
C ALA A 20 -17.46 -5.60 14.22
N GLN A 21 -17.92 -4.44 14.62
CA GLN A 21 -19.19 -4.21 15.34
C GLN A 21 -20.30 -3.69 14.41
N ALA A 22 -20.00 -3.53 13.13
CA ALA A 22 -20.99 -3.06 12.15
C ALA A 22 -22.12 -4.10 12.01
N GLY A 23 -23.35 -3.61 11.93
CA GLY A 23 -24.51 -4.46 11.65
C GLY A 23 -24.53 -4.95 10.21
N ALA A 24 -25.18 -6.07 9.99
CA ALA A 24 -25.46 -6.55 8.64
C ALA A 24 -26.70 -5.82 8.07
N MET A 25 -26.60 -5.36 6.85
CA MET A 25 -27.73 -4.83 6.08
C MET A 25 -28.26 -5.96 5.19
N GLU A 26 -29.49 -6.37 5.44
CA GLU A 26 -30.16 -7.44 4.71
C GLU A 26 -31.17 -6.87 3.71
N GLY A 27 -31.57 -7.66 2.72
CA GLY A 27 -32.59 -7.27 1.74
C GLY A 27 -32.07 -6.43 0.58
N LEU A 28 -30.76 -6.28 0.42
CA LEU A 28 -30.17 -5.68 -0.77
C LEU A 28 -30.04 -6.75 -1.86
N HIS A 29 -30.89 -6.66 -2.88
CA HIS A 29 -30.88 -7.58 -4.03
C HIS A 29 -30.51 -6.79 -5.29
N ASP A 30 -29.88 -7.47 -6.24
CA ASP A 30 -29.57 -6.95 -7.59
C ASP A 30 -28.69 -5.70 -7.61
N LEU A 31 -27.85 -5.52 -6.59
CA LEU A 31 -26.86 -4.46 -6.58
C LEU A 31 -25.75 -4.77 -7.61
N GLN A 32 -25.86 -4.15 -8.78
CA GLN A 32 -24.81 -4.17 -9.78
C GLN A 32 -23.94 -2.90 -9.62
N ARG A 33 -22.71 -3.10 -9.22
CA ARG A 33 -21.71 -2.02 -9.28
C ARG A 33 -21.22 -1.92 -10.73
N GLY A 34 -21.43 -0.79 -11.37
CA GLY A 34 -20.80 -0.49 -12.64
C GLY A 34 -19.27 -0.43 -12.50
N VAL A 35 -18.56 -0.41 -13.61
CA VAL A 35 -17.12 -0.14 -13.61
C VAL A 35 -16.90 1.28 -13.13
N VAL A 36 -16.12 1.43 -12.07
CA VAL A 36 -15.68 2.74 -11.58
C VAL A 36 -14.28 2.98 -12.10
N THR A 37 -14.07 4.07 -12.80
CA THR A 37 -12.76 4.50 -13.29
C THR A 37 -12.38 5.77 -12.57
N GLU A 38 -11.22 5.77 -11.93
CA GLU A 38 -10.62 6.93 -11.27
C GLU A 38 -9.26 7.21 -11.88
N LEU A 39 -9.01 8.45 -12.26
CA LEU A 39 -7.71 8.94 -12.71
C LEU A 39 -7.31 10.09 -11.79
N GLN A 40 -6.18 9.95 -11.14
CA GLN A 40 -5.63 10.94 -10.22
C GLN A 40 -4.23 11.37 -10.70
N PRO A 41 -4.13 12.41 -11.54
CA PRO A 41 -2.85 13.01 -11.85
C PRO A 41 -2.35 13.85 -10.67
N PHE A 42 -1.04 13.92 -10.51
CA PHE A 42 -0.39 14.76 -9.51
C PHE A 42 0.96 15.26 -10.05
N VAL A 43 1.49 16.27 -9.38
CA VAL A 43 2.83 16.80 -9.63
C VAL A 43 3.49 17.02 -8.29
N THR A 44 4.69 16.48 -8.14
CA THR A 44 5.56 16.75 -7.00
C THR A 44 6.65 17.74 -7.42
N ALA A 45 7.12 18.53 -6.48
CA ALA A 45 8.26 19.42 -6.68
C ALA A 45 9.15 19.39 -5.45
N SER A 46 10.43 19.17 -5.66
CA SER A 46 11.45 19.18 -4.61
C SER A 46 12.57 20.18 -4.93
N VAL A 47 13.19 20.69 -3.88
CA VAL A 47 14.37 21.54 -4.00
C VAL A 47 15.36 21.11 -2.93
N ASP A 48 16.49 20.61 -3.35
CA ASP A 48 17.58 20.27 -2.44
C ASP A 48 18.33 21.53 -1.99
N GLY A 49 18.59 21.62 -0.69
CA GLY A 49 19.38 22.67 -0.09
C GLY A 49 20.56 22.12 0.71
N ALA A 50 21.74 22.63 0.47
CA ALA A 50 22.93 22.28 1.24
C ALA A 50 23.59 23.54 1.81
N ARG A 51 24.20 23.36 2.98
CA ARG A 51 25.03 24.44 3.58
C ARG A 51 26.34 24.51 2.81
N ARG A 52 26.69 25.72 2.33
CA ARG A 52 27.93 25.99 1.65
C ARG A 52 29.07 26.18 2.67
N ASP A 53 30.29 26.10 2.19
CA ASP A 53 31.49 26.28 3.02
C ASP A 53 31.61 27.70 3.63
N ASP A 54 30.95 28.69 3.02
CA ASP A 54 30.85 30.08 3.52
C ASP A 54 29.81 30.24 4.66
N GLY A 55 29.06 29.18 4.97
CA GLY A 55 28.03 29.14 6.01
C GLY A 55 26.63 29.46 5.54
N ASP A 56 26.46 29.91 4.32
CA ASP A 56 25.15 30.20 3.73
C ASP A 56 24.46 28.93 3.16
N TYR A 57 23.14 28.97 3.09
CA TYR A 57 22.37 27.92 2.43
C TYR A 57 22.31 28.15 0.92
N GLY A 58 22.74 27.17 0.14
CA GLY A 58 22.54 27.13 -1.31
C GLY A 58 21.43 26.16 -1.67
N TYR A 59 20.53 26.60 -2.53
CA TYR A 59 19.47 25.75 -3.07
C TYR A 59 19.83 25.33 -4.50
N GLY A 60 19.53 24.06 -4.82
CA GLY A 60 19.63 23.50 -6.16
C GLY A 60 18.51 23.98 -7.09
N ALA A 61 18.47 23.44 -8.28
CA ALA A 61 17.32 23.61 -9.16
C ALA A 61 16.10 22.87 -8.59
N ALA A 62 14.91 23.40 -8.85
CA ALA A 62 13.70 22.67 -8.52
C ALA A 62 13.59 21.44 -9.46
N ASP A 63 13.38 20.30 -8.89
CA ASP A 63 13.01 19.10 -9.60
C ASP A 63 11.49 18.94 -9.59
N VAL A 64 10.91 18.70 -10.75
CA VAL A 64 9.44 18.63 -10.92
C VAL A 64 9.07 17.32 -11.58
N GLU A 65 8.35 16.49 -10.87
CA GLU A 65 8.00 15.14 -11.27
C GLU A 65 6.48 14.98 -11.41
N PRO A 66 5.98 14.78 -12.64
CA PRO A 66 4.59 14.41 -12.85
C PRO A 66 4.37 12.92 -12.62
N GLY A 67 3.25 12.58 -12.01
CA GLY A 67 2.81 11.21 -11.81
C GLY A 67 1.30 11.05 -11.96
N ALA A 68 0.84 9.82 -11.99
CA ALA A 68 -0.57 9.52 -12.07
C ALA A 68 -0.92 8.16 -11.44
N ASN A 69 -2.07 8.10 -10.78
CA ASN A 69 -2.70 6.87 -10.36
C ASN A 69 -3.95 6.62 -11.21
N LEU A 70 -4.16 5.38 -11.59
CA LEU A 70 -5.33 4.92 -12.34
C LEU A 70 -5.94 3.73 -11.62
N ARG A 71 -7.28 3.75 -11.49
CA ARG A 71 -8.04 2.68 -10.88
C ARG A 71 -9.21 2.26 -11.74
N PHE A 72 -9.40 0.96 -11.87
CA PHE A 72 -10.61 0.33 -12.41
C PHE A 72 -11.22 -0.57 -11.33
N GLY A 73 -12.32 -0.13 -10.76
CA GLY A 73 -13.10 -0.90 -9.79
C GLY A 73 -14.22 -1.68 -10.47
N PHE A 74 -14.15 -3.00 -10.38
CA PHE A 74 -15.25 -3.90 -10.76
C PHE A 74 -16.02 -4.31 -9.51
N THR A 75 -17.04 -5.13 -9.67
CA THR A 75 -17.88 -5.59 -8.53
C THR A 75 -17.04 -6.27 -7.43
N ASN A 76 -16.11 -7.13 -7.81
CA ASN A 76 -15.35 -7.98 -6.89
C ASN A 76 -13.84 -7.83 -7.01
N ILE A 77 -13.35 -7.10 -8.00
CA ILE A 77 -11.93 -6.94 -8.31
C ILE A 77 -11.64 -5.47 -8.56
N SER A 78 -10.51 -5.00 -8.07
CA SER A 78 -9.92 -3.71 -8.41
C SER A 78 -8.61 -3.93 -9.15
N LEU A 79 -8.39 -3.14 -10.18
CA LEU A 79 -7.11 -3.01 -10.88
C LEU A 79 -6.60 -1.60 -10.61
N ASP A 80 -5.43 -1.49 -10.04
CA ASP A 80 -4.79 -0.21 -9.75
C ASP A 80 -3.46 -0.15 -10.49
N ALA A 81 -3.17 0.98 -11.10
CA ALA A 81 -1.88 1.25 -11.74
C ALA A 81 -1.36 2.61 -11.28
N THR A 82 -0.06 2.75 -11.26
CA THR A 82 0.60 4.01 -10.96
C THR A 82 1.82 4.20 -11.84
N VAL A 83 2.11 5.45 -12.16
CA VAL A 83 3.35 5.87 -12.84
C VAL A 83 3.94 7.01 -12.05
N ASN A 84 5.23 6.91 -11.74
CA ASN A 84 5.97 7.87 -10.92
C ASN A 84 5.20 8.25 -9.64
N PRO A 85 4.84 7.28 -8.77
CA PRO A 85 4.05 7.58 -7.58
C PRO A 85 4.85 8.48 -6.62
N ASP A 86 4.15 9.40 -5.96
CA ASP A 86 4.74 10.28 -4.96
C ASP A 86 5.39 9.46 -3.82
N PHE A 87 6.70 9.52 -3.71
CA PHE A 87 7.51 8.85 -2.69
C PHE A 87 8.14 9.82 -1.67
N SER A 88 7.90 11.12 -1.79
CA SER A 88 8.45 12.16 -0.92
C SER A 88 8.30 11.86 0.59
N GLN A 89 7.24 11.15 0.96
CA GLN A 89 7.03 10.72 2.35
C GLN A 89 7.96 9.58 2.78
N VAL A 90 8.42 8.74 1.84
CA VAL A 90 9.38 7.66 2.13
C VAL A 90 10.77 8.24 2.36
N GLU A 91 11.17 9.21 1.55
CA GLU A 91 12.45 9.94 1.71
C GLU A 91 12.50 10.67 3.05
N THR A 92 11.40 11.33 3.43
CA THR A 92 11.33 12.03 4.73
C THR A 92 11.48 11.08 5.91
N ASP A 93 10.92 9.87 5.83
CA ASP A 93 11.06 8.87 6.89
C ASP A 93 12.48 8.24 6.88
N ALA A 94 13.11 8.10 5.72
CA ALA A 94 14.49 7.59 5.61
C ALA A 94 15.52 8.50 6.29
N THR A 95 15.30 9.81 6.28
CA THR A 95 16.17 10.78 6.99
C THR A 95 16.07 10.72 8.52
N GLN A 96 15.03 10.06 9.05
CA GLN A 96 14.82 9.87 10.50
C GLN A 96 15.52 8.62 11.05
N VAL A 97 16.28 7.89 10.23
CA VAL A 97 17.03 6.71 10.70
C VAL A 97 18.14 7.18 11.63
N THR A 98 17.89 7.06 12.91
CA THR A 98 18.89 7.29 13.93
C THR A 98 19.88 6.13 13.97
N VAL A 99 21.13 6.48 13.91
CA VAL A 99 22.28 5.58 14.05
C VAL A 99 22.18 4.84 15.39
N ASN A 100 22.22 3.47 15.36
CA ASN A 100 22.24 2.56 16.51
C ASN A 100 20.90 1.94 17.00
N GLU A 101 19.92 1.75 16.18
CA GLU A 101 18.78 0.94 16.60
C GLU A 101 19.02 -0.57 16.37
N ARG A 102 18.76 -1.38 17.42
CA ARG A 102 18.88 -2.85 17.37
C ARG A 102 17.80 -3.52 16.54
N PHE A 103 16.73 -2.81 16.20
CA PHE A 103 15.58 -3.30 15.47
C PHE A 103 15.30 -2.41 14.26
N ALA A 104 14.91 -3.02 13.15
CA ALA A 104 14.46 -2.29 11.99
C ALA A 104 13.21 -1.45 12.33
N LEU A 105 13.25 -0.16 12.05
CA LEU A 105 12.11 0.72 12.21
C LEU A 105 11.02 0.32 11.20
N PHE A 106 9.82 0.16 11.70
CA PHE A 106 8.65 -0.15 10.87
C PHE A 106 7.77 1.10 10.75
N TYR A 107 7.71 1.65 9.56
CA TYR A 107 6.84 2.78 9.24
C TYR A 107 5.56 2.32 8.56
N PRO A 108 4.39 2.84 8.95
CA PRO A 108 3.15 2.53 8.27
C PRO A 108 3.17 3.05 6.82
N GLU A 109 2.57 2.31 5.91
CA GLU A 109 2.37 2.76 4.53
C GLU A 109 1.42 3.96 4.49
N LYS A 110 1.71 4.96 3.65
CA LYS A 110 0.90 6.17 3.48
C LYS A 110 0.57 6.46 2.02
N ARG A 111 1.29 5.85 1.08
CA ARG A 111 1.11 6.09 -0.36
C ARG A 111 -0.20 5.49 -0.85
N PRO A 112 -1.08 6.27 -1.51
CA PRO A 112 -2.43 5.82 -1.90
C PRO A 112 -2.44 4.52 -2.71
N PHE A 113 -1.53 4.39 -3.69
CA PHE A 113 -1.42 3.18 -4.51
C PHE A 113 -1.18 1.91 -3.66
N PHE A 114 -0.30 1.96 -2.67
CA PHE A 114 0.02 0.80 -1.83
C PHE A 114 -1.01 0.57 -0.72
N LEU A 115 -1.69 1.61 -0.23
CA LEU A 115 -2.70 1.50 0.82
C LEU A 115 -3.96 0.77 0.37
N GLU A 116 -4.37 0.98 -0.85
CA GLU A 116 -5.62 0.43 -1.36
C GLU A 116 -5.56 -1.10 -1.43
N GLY A 117 -6.47 -1.78 -0.73
CA GLY A 117 -6.52 -3.25 -0.64
C GLY A 117 -5.36 -3.89 0.11
N ILE A 118 -4.59 -3.11 0.91
CA ILE A 118 -3.42 -3.60 1.66
C ILE A 118 -3.78 -4.73 2.63
N GLU A 119 -5.00 -4.77 3.11
CA GLU A 119 -5.51 -5.82 4.00
C GLU A 119 -5.53 -7.20 3.34
N LEU A 120 -5.59 -7.26 2.01
CA LEU A 120 -5.52 -8.52 1.27
C LEU A 120 -4.09 -9.08 1.20
N PHE A 121 -3.08 -8.24 1.41
CA PHE A 121 -1.66 -8.64 1.51
C PHE A 121 -1.25 -8.95 2.95
N ALA A 122 -2.08 -8.66 3.95
CA ALA A 122 -1.73 -8.85 5.35
C ALA A 122 -1.47 -10.34 5.67
N THR A 123 -0.35 -10.60 6.33
CA THR A 123 0.08 -11.91 6.82
C THR A 123 0.27 -11.86 8.33
N PRO A 124 0.08 -12.98 9.07
CA PRO A 124 0.29 -13.00 10.52
C PRO A 124 1.69 -12.54 10.96
N ASN A 125 2.70 -12.81 10.15
CA ASN A 125 4.12 -12.50 10.43
C ASN A 125 4.65 -11.29 9.67
N GLN A 126 3.78 -10.44 9.12
CA GLN A 126 4.17 -9.25 8.35
C GLN A 126 5.24 -9.51 7.27
N LEU A 127 5.02 -10.54 6.42
CA LEU A 127 5.94 -10.88 5.34
C LEU A 127 5.94 -9.85 4.21
N VAL A 128 4.91 -9.03 4.12
CA VAL A 128 4.75 -8.00 3.11
C VAL A 128 4.99 -6.63 3.73
N TYR A 129 6.00 -5.94 3.23
CA TYR A 129 6.34 -4.57 3.64
C TYR A 129 6.61 -3.71 2.41
N THR A 130 5.58 -3.03 1.94
CA THR A 130 5.58 -2.26 0.68
C THR A 130 6.53 -1.07 0.70
N ARG A 131 6.89 -0.55 1.87
CA ARG A 131 7.87 0.57 1.97
C ARG A 131 9.31 0.19 1.64
N GLN A 132 9.59 -1.09 1.40
CA GLN A 132 10.87 -1.50 0.78
C GLN A 132 10.94 -1.11 -0.70
N ILE A 133 9.80 -0.88 -1.35
CA ILE A 133 9.71 -0.28 -2.68
C ILE A 133 9.79 1.22 -2.46
N ALA A 134 11.00 1.78 -2.55
CA ALA A 134 11.26 3.14 -2.10
C ALA A 134 10.98 4.18 -3.19
N ASP A 135 11.47 3.93 -4.40
CA ASP A 135 11.38 4.80 -5.57
C ASP A 135 10.77 4.05 -6.78
N PRO A 136 9.49 3.70 -6.72
CA PRO A 136 8.87 2.92 -7.77
C PRO A 136 8.65 3.76 -9.03
N ILE A 137 9.24 3.34 -10.15
CA ILE A 137 9.05 3.94 -11.48
C ILE A 137 7.59 3.83 -11.92
N ALA A 138 6.97 2.68 -11.63
CA ALA A 138 5.59 2.37 -11.94
C ALA A 138 5.09 1.27 -11.02
N GLY A 139 3.81 0.98 -11.05
CA GLY A 139 3.23 -0.14 -10.33
C GLY A 139 1.92 -0.61 -10.93
N GLY A 140 1.66 -1.89 -10.77
CA GLY A 140 0.39 -2.51 -11.10
C GLY A 140 -0.07 -3.41 -9.97
N LYS A 141 -1.35 -3.35 -9.63
CA LYS A 141 -1.93 -4.12 -8.55
C LYS A 141 -3.31 -4.63 -8.91
N VAL A 142 -3.58 -5.86 -8.54
CA VAL A 142 -4.89 -6.51 -8.63
C VAL A 142 -5.28 -6.95 -7.24
N THR A 143 -6.45 -6.53 -6.79
CA THR A 143 -7.00 -6.95 -5.50
C THR A 143 -8.47 -7.28 -5.63
N GLY A 144 -8.94 -8.27 -4.87
CA GLY A 144 -10.36 -8.58 -4.86
C GLY A 144 -10.70 -9.89 -4.19
N LYS A 145 -11.99 -10.21 -4.20
CA LYS A 145 -12.50 -11.46 -3.64
C LYS A 145 -13.52 -12.07 -4.57
N VAL A 146 -13.27 -13.28 -5.02
CA VAL A 146 -14.17 -14.06 -5.88
C VAL A 146 -14.70 -15.25 -5.09
N GLY A 147 -15.99 -15.20 -4.74
CA GLY A 147 -16.59 -16.18 -3.85
C GLY A 147 -15.91 -16.17 -2.46
N LYS A 148 -15.27 -17.28 -2.11
CA LYS A 148 -14.53 -17.44 -0.84
C LYS A 148 -13.03 -17.22 -0.97
N THR A 149 -12.55 -16.85 -2.17
CA THR A 149 -11.12 -16.69 -2.44
C THR A 149 -10.78 -15.23 -2.60
N GLY A 150 -9.95 -14.70 -1.71
CA GLY A 150 -9.30 -13.39 -1.82
C GLY A 150 -8.03 -13.52 -2.66
N VAL A 151 -7.84 -12.60 -3.59
CA VAL A 151 -6.69 -12.54 -4.49
C VAL A 151 -6.03 -11.17 -4.37
N ALA A 152 -4.73 -11.14 -4.19
CA ALA A 152 -3.94 -9.93 -4.25
C ALA A 152 -2.65 -10.20 -5.02
N PHE A 153 -2.34 -9.31 -5.96
CA PHE A 153 -1.09 -9.31 -6.72
C PHE A 153 -0.60 -7.87 -6.87
N LEU A 154 0.69 -7.65 -6.70
CA LEU A 154 1.35 -6.37 -6.89
C LEU A 154 2.67 -6.61 -7.61
N SER A 155 2.96 -5.77 -8.59
CA SER A 155 4.25 -5.73 -9.27
C SER A 155 4.68 -4.28 -9.42
N ALA A 156 5.94 -3.98 -9.07
CA ALA A 156 6.51 -2.65 -9.18
C ALA A 156 8.01 -2.73 -9.45
N PRO A 157 8.51 -2.12 -10.53
CA PRO A 157 9.91 -1.80 -10.69
C PRO A 157 10.27 -0.58 -9.81
N ASP A 158 11.39 -0.69 -9.12
CA ASP A 158 11.93 0.28 -8.17
C ASP A 158 13.30 0.75 -8.64
N ASP A 159 13.52 2.06 -8.72
CA ASP A 159 14.84 2.60 -9.03
C ASP A 159 15.70 2.59 -7.76
N THR A 160 16.81 1.87 -7.81
CA THR A 160 17.76 1.80 -6.71
C THR A 160 18.97 2.72 -6.93
N GLY A 161 18.91 3.58 -7.94
CA GLY A 161 19.98 4.49 -8.36
C GLY A 161 21.01 3.82 -9.27
N ASP A 162 21.46 2.61 -8.96
CA ASP A 162 22.45 1.87 -9.77
C ASP A 162 21.78 0.85 -10.71
N ALA A 163 20.58 0.38 -10.38
CA ALA A 163 19.84 -0.64 -11.12
C ALA A 163 18.34 -0.54 -10.87
N THR A 164 17.57 -1.35 -11.56
CA THR A 164 16.14 -1.51 -11.29
C THR A 164 15.90 -2.82 -10.54
N ALA A 165 15.28 -2.73 -9.38
CA ALA A 165 14.78 -3.87 -8.63
C ALA A 165 13.31 -4.14 -8.98
N TRP A 166 12.97 -5.38 -9.29
CA TRP A 166 11.58 -5.78 -9.54
C TRP A 166 11.01 -6.44 -8.30
N PHE A 167 9.92 -5.87 -7.80
CA PHE A 167 9.15 -6.43 -6.69
C PHE A 167 7.88 -7.08 -7.22
N ASN A 168 7.64 -8.33 -6.85
CA ASN A 168 6.41 -9.05 -7.13
C ASN A 168 5.89 -9.67 -5.84
N ILE A 169 4.62 -9.40 -5.53
CA ILE A 169 3.96 -9.91 -4.33
C ILE A 169 2.64 -10.53 -4.76
N ALA A 170 2.43 -11.79 -4.43
CA ALA A 170 1.18 -12.49 -4.68
C ALA A 170 0.65 -13.10 -3.39
N ARG A 171 -0.66 -12.95 -3.13
CA ARG A 171 -1.32 -13.58 -2.01
C ARG A 171 -2.68 -14.15 -2.42
N LEU A 172 -2.92 -15.37 -2.01
CA LEU A 172 -4.21 -16.04 -2.09
C LEU A 172 -4.70 -16.30 -0.66
N ARG A 173 -5.97 -16.00 -0.42
CA ARG A 173 -6.63 -16.26 0.86
C ARG A 173 -7.91 -17.02 0.59
N GLN A 174 -8.09 -18.16 1.23
CA GLN A 174 -9.29 -18.99 1.12
C GLN A 174 -10.03 -19.02 2.45
N ASP A 175 -11.29 -18.58 2.45
CA ASP A 175 -12.15 -18.74 3.62
C ASP A 175 -12.50 -20.23 3.79
N VAL A 176 -12.22 -20.77 4.97
CA VAL A 176 -12.44 -22.17 5.33
C VAL A 176 -13.43 -22.24 6.49
N GLY A 177 -14.57 -22.89 6.26
CA GLY A 177 -15.62 -22.96 7.28
C GLY A 177 -16.28 -21.63 7.57
N LYS A 178 -16.51 -21.29 8.84
CA LYS A 178 -17.17 -20.05 9.26
C LYS A 178 -16.18 -18.95 9.67
N ASP A 179 -15.09 -19.33 10.36
CA ASP A 179 -14.20 -18.38 11.07
C ASP A 179 -12.71 -18.66 10.81
N SER A 180 -12.39 -19.53 9.85
CA SER A 180 -11.01 -19.86 9.51
C SER A 180 -10.68 -19.41 8.09
N LEU A 181 -9.41 -19.11 7.88
CA LEU A 181 -8.86 -18.85 6.57
C LEU A 181 -7.53 -19.59 6.38
N ALA A 182 -7.21 -19.94 5.15
CA ALA A 182 -5.92 -20.43 4.74
C ALA A 182 -5.30 -19.44 3.76
N GLY A 183 -4.03 -19.15 3.91
CA GLY A 183 -3.31 -18.18 3.09
C GLY A 183 -2.08 -18.77 2.43
N LEU A 184 -1.77 -18.33 1.22
CA LEU A 184 -0.53 -18.58 0.52
C LEU A 184 0.03 -17.27 0.03
N THR A 185 1.28 -16.97 0.39
CA THR A 185 1.97 -15.74 0.04
C THR A 185 3.26 -16.05 -0.69
N TYR A 186 3.50 -15.36 -1.79
CA TYR A 186 4.76 -15.36 -2.51
C TYR A 186 5.27 -13.93 -2.62
N THR A 187 6.53 -13.71 -2.29
CA THR A 187 7.24 -12.44 -2.53
C THR A 187 8.51 -12.71 -3.30
N ASP A 188 8.81 -11.83 -4.25
CA ASP A 188 9.98 -11.87 -5.09
C ASP A 188 10.55 -10.47 -5.22
N ARG A 189 11.84 -10.32 -4.97
CA ARG A 189 12.64 -9.17 -5.31
C ARG A 189 13.78 -9.65 -6.20
N THR A 190 13.82 -9.17 -7.42
CA THR A 190 14.84 -9.54 -8.40
C THR A 190 15.59 -8.30 -8.86
N GLU A 191 16.91 -8.36 -8.82
CA GLU A 191 17.86 -7.34 -9.29
C GLU A 191 18.82 -7.96 -10.32
N ALA A 192 19.64 -7.11 -10.94
CA ALA A 192 20.62 -7.58 -11.94
C ALA A 192 21.60 -8.65 -11.39
N GLU A 193 21.97 -8.54 -10.11
CA GLU A 193 22.96 -9.42 -9.48
C GLU A 193 22.36 -10.55 -8.63
N GLY A 194 21.04 -10.58 -8.42
CA GLY A 194 20.43 -11.59 -7.57
C GLY A 194 18.94 -11.49 -7.38
N PHE A 195 18.44 -12.37 -6.54
CA PHE A 195 17.03 -12.39 -6.18
C PHE A 195 16.83 -12.79 -4.72
N ASN A 196 15.71 -12.36 -4.15
CA ASN A 196 15.19 -12.81 -2.86
C ASN A 196 13.75 -13.29 -3.06
N ARG A 197 13.46 -14.52 -2.72
CA ARG A 197 12.15 -15.14 -2.91
C ARG A 197 11.67 -15.82 -1.64
N VAL A 198 10.45 -15.55 -1.26
CA VAL A 198 9.82 -16.17 -0.10
C VAL A 198 8.47 -16.76 -0.51
N LEU A 199 8.24 -18.00 -0.12
CA LEU A 199 6.94 -18.67 -0.19
C LEU A 199 6.51 -19.05 1.21
N ALA A 200 5.32 -18.66 1.62
CA ALA A 200 4.77 -18.92 2.94
C ALA A 200 3.30 -19.34 2.87
N ALA A 201 2.88 -20.15 3.82
CA ALA A 201 1.49 -20.53 4.03
C ALA A 201 1.09 -20.24 5.48
N ASP A 202 -0.15 -19.84 5.68
CA ASP A 202 -0.76 -19.50 6.97
C ASP A 202 -2.22 -19.95 7.06
#